data_c8ddaacdda83ac167a2ff35c2b8e3555
#
_entry.id   c8ddaacdda83ac167a2ff35c2b8e3555
#
_cell.length_a   1.000
_cell.length_b   1.000
_cell.length_c   1.000
_cell.angle_alpha   90.00
_cell.angle_beta   90.00
_cell.angle_gamma   90.00
#
_symmetry.space_group_name_H-M   'P 1'
#
loop_
_entity.id
_entity.type
_entity.pdbx_description
1 polymer ?
#
loop_
_entity_poly.entity_id
_entity_poly.type
_entity_poly.pdbx_seq_one_letter_code
_entity_poly.pdbx_strand_id
1 'polypeptide(L)'
;ACHSNVRRFCSELQRLAHYLAENGCDADARNSIARIRRYFSQAAPLHHDDEEQDFFPALLAYAPHAADAMAQLAKEHHTLSALWAQVEAQFTKLENGSSHTFPIGLANDFANGYHRHMAWEEPLFYLGKQVLPPSVLAQMGKVMAARRQTS
;
A
#
# COMPACT_ATOMS: atom_id res chain seq x y z
N ALA A 1 7.98 0.37 9.39
CA ALA A 1 7.78 1.75 8.95
C ALA A 1 6.79 1.85 7.79
N CYS A 2 6.93 1.03 6.73
CA CYS A 2 6.00 1.08 5.59
C CYS A 2 4.59 0.68 6.00
N HIS A 3 4.43 -0.41 6.75
CA HIS A 3 3.11 -0.85 7.22
C HIS A 3 2.44 0.17 8.14
N SER A 4 3.21 0.88 8.97
CA SER A 4 2.68 1.95 9.80
C SER A 4 2.10 3.07 8.95
N ASN A 5 2.77 3.43 7.85
CA ASN A 5 2.29 4.44 6.92
C ASN A 5 1.02 3.97 6.19
N VAL A 6 0.98 2.70 5.77
CA VAL A 6 -0.23 2.13 5.15
C VAL A 6 -1.42 2.26 6.11
N ARG A 7 -1.24 1.84 7.36
CA ARG A 7 -2.30 1.93 8.38
C ARG A 7 -2.76 3.37 8.58
N ARG A 8 -1.81 4.31 8.65
CA ARG A 8 -2.11 5.73 8.83
C ARG A 8 -2.95 6.29 7.70
N PHE A 9 -2.57 6.02 6.45
CA PHE A 9 -3.28 6.56 5.29
C PHE A 9 -4.60 5.83 5.02
N CYS A 10 -4.71 4.55 5.32
CA CYS A 10 -5.99 3.85 5.29
C CYS A 10 -6.97 4.45 6.31
N SER A 11 -6.51 4.74 7.52
CA SER A 11 -7.33 5.39 8.54
C SER A 11 -7.73 6.81 8.12
N GLU A 12 -6.81 7.55 7.50
CA GLU A 12 -7.12 8.89 6.99
C GLU A 12 -8.19 8.84 5.91
N LEU A 13 -8.13 7.86 5.01
CA LEU A 13 -9.15 7.67 3.97
C LEU A 13 -10.52 7.40 4.59
N GLN A 14 -10.58 6.53 5.60
CA GLN A 14 -11.84 6.23 6.28
C GLN A 14 -12.41 7.46 6.97
N ARG A 15 -11.57 8.24 7.65
CA ARG A 15 -11.99 9.50 8.29
C ARG A 15 -12.45 10.52 7.25
N LEU A 16 -11.74 10.60 6.11
CA LEU A 16 -12.11 11.51 5.03
C LEU A 16 -13.50 11.20 4.49
N ALA A 17 -13.84 9.93 4.31
CA ALA A 17 -15.17 9.55 3.82
C ALA A 17 -16.28 10.09 4.74
N HIS A 18 -16.09 9.98 6.06
CA HIS A 18 -17.05 10.53 7.02
C HIS A 18 -17.04 12.06 7.05
N TYR A 19 -15.87 12.67 6.99
CA TYR A 19 -15.70 14.12 6.98
C TYR A 19 -16.43 14.76 5.78
N LEU A 20 -16.30 14.17 4.60
CA LEU A 20 -16.95 14.66 3.38
C LEU A 20 -18.48 14.66 3.50
N ALA A 21 -19.05 13.66 4.15
CA ALA A 21 -20.48 13.56 4.34
C ALA A 21 -21.04 14.74 5.16
N GLU A 22 -20.25 15.27 6.09
CA GLU A 22 -20.64 16.37 6.98
C GLU A 22 -20.23 17.74 6.46
N ASN A 23 -19.08 17.85 5.80
CA ASN A 23 -18.45 19.13 5.48
C ASN A 23 -18.30 19.42 3.98
N GLY A 24 -18.48 18.41 3.13
CA GLY A 24 -18.20 18.53 1.70
C GLY A 24 -16.70 18.60 1.41
N CYS A 25 -16.34 18.79 0.14
CA CYS A 25 -14.96 18.81 -0.30
C CYS A 25 -14.35 20.21 -0.14
N ASP A 26 -14.06 20.56 1.10
CA ASP A 26 -13.41 21.83 1.45
C ASP A 26 -11.88 21.75 1.32
N ALA A 27 -11.17 22.81 1.74
CA ALA A 27 -9.71 22.87 1.66
C ALA A 27 -9.04 21.76 2.46
N ASP A 28 -9.56 21.42 3.65
CA ASP A 28 -9.00 20.35 4.48
C ASP A 28 -9.19 18.99 3.82
N ALA A 29 -10.36 18.75 3.22
CA ALA A 29 -10.61 17.52 2.47
C ALA A 29 -9.66 17.40 1.27
N ARG A 30 -9.43 18.49 0.53
CA ARG A 30 -8.50 18.49 -0.61
C ARG A 30 -7.06 18.22 -0.18
N ASN A 31 -6.64 18.74 0.96
CA ASN A 31 -5.32 18.46 1.51
C ASN A 31 -5.18 16.98 1.90
N SER A 32 -6.22 16.40 2.48
CA SER A 32 -6.25 14.98 2.82
C SER A 32 -6.15 14.10 1.56
N ILE A 33 -6.92 14.44 0.53
CA ILE A 33 -6.85 13.75 -0.77
C ILE A 33 -5.41 13.77 -1.31
N ALA A 34 -4.77 14.94 -1.28
CA ALA A 34 -3.40 15.09 -1.79
C ALA A 34 -2.41 14.18 -1.05
N ARG A 35 -2.51 14.10 0.28
CA ARG A 35 -1.63 13.26 1.09
C ARG A 35 -1.85 11.76 0.79
N ILE A 36 -3.10 11.33 0.75
CA ILE A 36 -3.46 9.94 0.48
C ILE A 36 -3.02 9.54 -0.93
N ARG A 37 -3.29 10.40 -1.92
CA ARG A 37 -2.90 10.18 -3.31
C ARG A 37 -1.39 10.04 -3.45
N ARG A 38 -0.63 10.91 -2.83
CA ARG A 38 0.84 10.85 -2.88
C ARG A 38 1.35 9.52 -2.37
N TYR A 39 0.83 9.07 -1.24
CA TYR A 39 1.30 7.82 -0.66
C TYR A 39 0.99 6.62 -1.57
N PHE A 40 -0.27 6.44 -1.95
CA PHE A 40 -0.68 5.25 -2.69
C PHE A 40 -0.31 5.27 -4.17
N SER A 41 -0.06 6.45 -4.75
CA SER A 41 0.42 6.54 -6.14
C SER A 41 1.92 6.44 -6.28
N GLN A 42 2.69 6.76 -5.24
CA GLN A 42 4.16 6.82 -5.30
C GLN A 42 4.83 5.81 -4.38
N ALA A 43 4.59 5.92 -3.07
CA ALA A 43 5.28 5.09 -2.09
C ALA A 43 4.83 3.62 -2.12
N ALA A 44 3.54 3.36 -2.23
CA ALA A 44 3.02 1.99 -2.21
C ALA A 44 3.49 1.16 -3.42
N PRO A 45 3.48 1.67 -4.67
CA PRO A 45 4.04 0.91 -5.79
C PRO A 45 5.51 0.57 -5.62
N LEU A 46 6.32 1.48 -5.08
CA LEU A 46 7.73 1.21 -4.79
C LEU A 46 7.89 0.10 -3.77
N HIS A 47 7.05 0.10 -2.74
CA HIS A 47 7.06 -0.96 -1.73
C HIS A 47 6.67 -2.32 -2.34
N HIS A 48 5.66 -2.36 -3.21
CA HIS A 48 5.29 -3.59 -3.93
C HIS A 48 6.45 -4.08 -4.81
N ASP A 49 7.15 -3.18 -5.48
CA ASP A 49 8.33 -3.52 -6.28
C ASP A 49 9.45 -4.06 -5.41
N ASP A 50 9.70 -3.48 -4.24
CA ASP A 50 10.67 -4.00 -3.28
C ASP A 50 10.39 -5.46 -2.94
N GLU A 51 9.14 -5.80 -2.74
CA GLU A 51 8.73 -7.16 -2.40
C GLU A 51 8.85 -8.11 -3.59
N GLU A 52 8.29 -7.75 -4.73
CA GLU A 52 8.22 -8.65 -5.88
C GLU A 52 9.56 -8.80 -6.60
N GLN A 53 10.37 -7.74 -6.65
CA GLN A 53 11.65 -7.76 -7.38
C GLN A 53 12.81 -8.19 -6.51
N ASP A 54 12.78 -7.95 -5.20
CA ASP A 54 13.92 -8.19 -4.33
C ASP A 54 13.62 -9.14 -3.18
N PHE A 55 12.65 -8.83 -2.34
CA PHE A 55 12.42 -9.58 -1.11
C PHE A 55 11.91 -10.99 -1.37
N PHE A 56 10.86 -11.16 -2.16
CA PHE A 56 10.29 -12.48 -2.43
C PHE A 56 11.27 -13.40 -3.17
N PRO A 57 11.99 -12.93 -4.22
CA PRO A 57 13.02 -13.78 -4.84
C PRO A 57 14.13 -14.18 -3.88
N ALA A 58 14.60 -13.29 -3.04
CA ALA A 58 15.62 -13.59 -2.05
C ALA A 58 15.11 -14.61 -1.02
N LEU A 59 13.90 -14.39 -0.50
CA LEU A 59 13.31 -15.29 0.48
C LEU A 59 13.06 -16.69 -0.12
N LEU A 60 12.61 -16.75 -1.37
CA LEU A 60 12.37 -18.02 -2.05
C LEU A 60 13.62 -18.89 -2.10
N ALA A 61 14.80 -18.29 -2.30
CA ALA A 61 16.07 -19.01 -2.35
C ALA A 61 16.41 -19.67 -1.01
N TYR A 62 16.03 -19.06 0.11
CA TYR A 62 16.34 -19.54 1.47
C TYR A 62 15.19 -20.22 2.16
N ALA A 63 13.95 -20.00 1.71
CA ALA A 63 12.74 -20.58 2.29
C ALA A 63 11.74 -20.95 1.18
N PRO A 64 12.06 -21.99 0.38
CA PRO A 64 11.19 -22.38 -0.75
C PRO A 64 9.79 -22.77 -0.33
N HIS A 65 9.57 -23.18 0.91
CA HIS A 65 8.24 -23.53 1.44
C HIS A 65 7.29 -22.31 1.52
N ALA A 66 7.81 -21.08 1.40
CA ALA A 66 7.00 -19.87 1.40
C ALA A 66 6.49 -19.47 0.00
N ALA A 67 6.79 -20.26 -1.04
CA ALA A 67 6.47 -19.93 -2.43
C ALA A 67 4.99 -19.62 -2.65
N ASP A 68 4.09 -20.46 -2.12
CA ASP A 68 2.65 -20.27 -2.31
C ASP A 68 2.14 -19.00 -1.64
N ALA A 69 2.62 -18.72 -0.44
CA ALA A 69 2.28 -17.48 0.28
C ALA A 69 2.75 -16.25 -0.48
N MET A 70 3.97 -16.28 -1.01
CA MET A 70 4.51 -15.18 -1.80
C MET A 70 3.73 -14.96 -3.10
N ALA A 71 3.35 -16.03 -3.79
CA ALA A 71 2.55 -15.94 -5.00
C ALA A 71 1.16 -15.34 -4.73
N GLN A 72 0.54 -15.71 -3.60
CA GLN A 72 -0.74 -15.14 -3.19
C GLN A 72 -0.61 -13.66 -2.88
N LEU A 73 0.43 -13.23 -2.19
CA LEU A 73 0.67 -11.83 -1.88
C LEU A 73 0.92 -10.99 -3.13
N ALA A 74 1.72 -11.51 -4.07
CA ALA A 74 1.94 -10.84 -5.35
C ALA A 74 0.62 -10.66 -6.13
N LYS A 75 -0.23 -11.66 -6.10
CA LYS A 75 -1.56 -11.58 -6.72
C LYS A 75 -2.42 -10.52 -6.03
N GLU A 76 -2.36 -10.41 -4.72
CA GLU A 76 -3.10 -9.40 -3.96
C GLU A 76 -2.67 -7.98 -4.31
N HIS A 77 -1.43 -7.76 -4.72
CA HIS A 77 -1.00 -6.46 -5.21
C HIS A 77 -1.85 -5.98 -6.39
N HIS A 78 -2.24 -6.87 -7.28
CA HIS A 78 -3.14 -6.52 -8.40
C HIS A 78 -4.53 -6.12 -7.89
N THR A 79 -5.07 -6.85 -6.92
CA THR A 79 -6.36 -6.53 -6.31
C THR A 79 -6.32 -5.17 -5.62
N LEU A 80 -5.25 -4.91 -4.86
CA LEU A 80 -5.06 -3.63 -4.17
C LEU A 80 -4.91 -2.47 -5.15
N SER A 81 -4.18 -2.69 -6.26
CA SER A 81 -4.05 -1.69 -7.31
C SER A 81 -5.38 -1.37 -7.98
N ALA A 82 -6.22 -2.38 -8.19
CA ALA A 82 -7.57 -2.18 -8.75
C ALA A 82 -8.46 -1.38 -7.79
N LEU A 83 -8.38 -1.67 -6.49
CA LEU A 83 -9.10 -0.90 -5.46
C LEU A 83 -8.61 0.54 -5.42
N TRP A 84 -7.30 0.74 -5.50
CA TRP A 84 -6.74 2.09 -5.55
C TRP A 84 -7.25 2.87 -6.76
N ALA A 85 -7.34 2.25 -7.93
CA ALA A 85 -7.89 2.89 -9.13
C ALA A 85 -9.34 3.38 -8.89
N GLN A 86 -10.15 2.61 -8.16
CA GLN A 86 -11.50 3.03 -7.80
C GLN A 86 -11.50 4.22 -6.84
N VAL A 87 -10.61 4.23 -5.84
CA VAL A 87 -10.44 5.35 -4.92
C VAL A 87 -10.02 6.61 -5.69
N GLU A 88 -9.04 6.47 -6.57
CA GLU A 88 -8.53 7.58 -7.40
C GLU A 88 -9.64 8.18 -8.27
N ALA A 89 -10.48 7.34 -8.87
CA ALA A 89 -11.62 7.81 -9.66
C ALA A 89 -12.60 8.64 -8.82
N GLN A 90 -12.83 8.24 -7.57
CA GLN A 90 -13.69 9.02 -6.66
C GLN A 90 -13.04 10.34 -6.26
N PHE A 91 -11.73 10.36 -6.04
CA PHE A 91 -11.00 11.59 -5.77
C PHE A 91 -11.12 12.59 -6.91
N THR A 92 -11.01 12.12 -8.14
CA THR A 92 -11.17 12.95 -9.32
C THR A 92 -12.57 13.58 -9.38
N LYS A 93 -13.61 12.82 -9.08
CA LYS A 93 -14.98 13.34 -9.02
C LYS A 93 -15.17 14.40 -7.94
N LEU A 94 -14.53 14.22 -6.78
CA LEU A 94 -14.57 15.21 -5.71
C LEU A 94 -13.87 16.50 -6.12
N GLU A 95 -12.72 16.39 -6.78
CA GLU A 95 -11.93 17.55 -7.21
C GLU A 95 -12.60 18.35 -8.31
N ASN A 96 -13.31 17.69 -9.24
CA ASN A 96 -13.98 18.38 -10.34
C ASN A 96 -15.43 18.78 -10.04
N GLY A 97 -15.91 18.52 -8.81
CA GLY A 97 -17.26 18.89 -8.39
C GLY A 97 -18.37 17.94 -8.83
N SER A 98 -18.05 16.82 -9.49
CA SER A 98 -19.05 15.83 -9.92
C SER A 98 -19.65 15.06 -8.74
N SER A 99 -18.93 14.98 -7.61
CA SER A 99 -19.38 14.34 -6.39
C SER A 99 -18.98 15.18 -5.19
N HIS A 100 -19.75 15.05 -4.10
CA HIS A 100 -19.49 15.74 -2.83
C HIS A 100 -19.20 14.75 -1.70
N THR A 101 -19.34 13.46 -1.95
CA THR A 101 -19.17 12.40 -0.95
C THR A 101 -18.26 11.31 -1.51
N PHE A 102 -17.73 10.51 -0.58
CA PHE A 102 -16.91 9.34 -0.90
C PHE A 102 -17.62 8.09 -0.39
N PRO A 103 -17.71 7.02 -1.19
CA PRO A 103 -18.37 5.79 -0.73
C PRO A 103 -17.66 5.19 0.48
N ILE A 104 -18.35 5.15 1.61
CA ILE A 104 -17.78 4.60 2.86
C ILE A 104 -17.40 3.13 2.70
N GLY A 105 -18.23 2.37 1.98
CA GLY A 105 -17.92 0.96 1.68
C GLY A 105 -16.62 0.78 0.92
N LEU A 106 -16.33 1.65 -0.04
CA LEU A 106 -15.07 1.58 -0.79
C LEU A 106 -13.87 1.91 0.12
N ALA A 107 -14.00 2.91 0.99
CA ALA A 107 -12.95 3.25 1.94
C ALA A 107 -12.66 2.06 2.86
N ASN A 108 -13.70 1.40 3.35
CA ASN A 108 -13.56 0.23 4.22
C ASN A 108 -12.97 -0.97 3.47
N ASP A 109 -13.42 -1.24 2.25
CA ASP A 109 -12.89 -2.35 1.44
C ASP A 109 -11.41 -2.18 1.15
N PHE A 110 -11.00 -0.95 0.81
CA PHE A 110 -9.61 -0.62 0.57
C PHE A 110 -8.76 -0.83 1.83
N ALA A 111 -9.19 -0.28 2.96
CA ALA A 111 -8.48 -0.42 4.23
C ALA A 111 -8.40 -1.88 4.69
N ASN A 112 -9.52 -2.61 4.60
CA ASN A 112 -9.57 -4.03 4.99
C ASN A 112 -8.70 -4.90 4.08
N GLY A 113 -8.68 -4.60 2.78
CA GLY A 113 -7.81 -5.29 1.84
C GLY A 113 -6.34 -5.17 2.21
N TYR A 114 -5.90 -3.96 2.54
CA TYR A 114 -4.52 -3.73 3.01
C TYR A 114 -4.24 -4.39 4.35
N HIS A 115 -5.17 -4.30 5.31
CA HIS A 115 -4.98 -4.90 6.63
C HIS A 115 -4.82 -6.42 6.53
N ARG A 116 -5.63 -7.11 5.72
CA ARG A 116 -5.50 -8.55 5.50
C ARG A 116 -4.18 -8.88 4.82
N HIS A 117 -3.81 -8.11 3.80
CA HIS A 117 -2.56 -8.29 3.07
C HIS A 117 -1.35 -8.18 4.01
N MET A 118 -1.31 -7.14 4.84
CA MET A 118 -0.23 -6.94 5.81
C MET A 118 -0.15 -8.06 6.85
N ALA A 119 -1.30 -8.57 7.31
CA ALA A 119 -1.34 -9.65 8.28
C ALA A 119 -0.73 -10.94 7.71
N TRP A 120 -0.94 -11.23 6.42
CA TRP A 120 -0.32 -12.37 5.75
C TRP A 120 1.15 -12.14 5.44
N GLU A 121 1.57 -10.90 5.26
CA GLU A 121 2.92 -10.52 4.86
C GLU A 121 3.90 -10.45 6.03
N GLU A 122 3.46 -10.00 7.20
CA GLU A 122 4.32 -9.81 8.36
C GLU A 122 5.07 -11.08 8.80
N PRO A 123 4.46 -12.28 8.80
CA PRO A 123 5.22 -13.52 9.08
C PRO A 123 6.35 -13.78 8.09
N LEU A 124 6.20 -13.39 6.84
CA LEU A 124 7.27 -13.53 5.84
C LEU A 124 8.43 -12.59 6.11
N PHE A 125 8.15 -11.36 6.55
CA PHE A 125 9.21 -10.44 6.96
C PHE A 125 9.99 -10.98 8.16
N TYR A 126 9.29 -11.54 9.13
CA TYR A 126 9.91 -12.19 10.28
C TYR A 126 10.80 -13.36 9.86
N LEU A 127 10.28 -14.22 8.97
CA LEU A 127 11.04 -15.33 8.42
C LEU A 127 12.29 -14.83 7.68
N GLY A 128 12.15 -13.77 6.88
CA GLY A 128 13.28 -13.17 6.16
C GLY A 128 14.40 -12.72 7.08
N LYS A 129 14.06 -12.10 8.21
CA LYS A 129 15.05 -11.69 9.20
C LYS A 129 15.80 -12.87 9.79
N GLN A 130 15.17 -14.04 9.88
CA GLN A 130 15.78 -15.24 10.43
C GLN A 130 16.67 -15.98 9.44
N VAL A 131 16.29 -16.05 8.15
CA VAL A 131 16.95 -16.92 7.17
C VAL A 131 17.85 -16.18 6.20
N LEU A 132 17.66 -14.88 5.96
CA LEU A 132 18.47 -14.14 5.00
C LEU A 132 19.80 -13.72 5.63
N PRO A 133 20.94 -14.00 4.96
CA PRO A 133 22.25 -13.52 5.46
C PRO A 133 22.32 -12.00 5.54
N PRO A 134 23.10 -11.43 6.48
CA PRO A 134 23.28 -9.99 6.60
C PRO A 134 23.72 -9.31 5.31
N SER A 135 24.58 -9.98 4.50
CA SER A 135 25.03 -9.44 3.21
C SER A 135 23.89 -9.31 2.22
N VAL A 136 22.96 -10.26 2.20
CA VAL A 136 21.77 -10.22 1.33
C VAL A 136 20.83 -9.08 1.76
N LEU A 137 20.61 -8.94 3.05
CA LEU A 137 19.78 -7.85 3.60
C LEU A 137 20.39 -6.48 3.26
N ALA A 138 21.69 -6.32 3.42
CA ALA A 138 22.40 -5.08 3.10
C ALA A 138 22.29 -4.74 1.61
N GLN A 139 22.47 -5.73 0.74
CA GLN A 139 22.37 -5.54 -0.72
C GLN A 139 20.95 -5.16 -1.14
N MET A 140 19.94 -5.80 -0.57
CA MET A 140 18.54 -5.43 -0.82
C MET A 140 18.26 -4.00 -0.41
N GLY A 141 18.76 -3.58 0.74
CA GLY A 141 18.59 -2.21 1.23
C GLY A 141 19.15 -1.19 0.25
N LYS A 142 20.30 -1.47 -0.35
CA LYS A 142 20.92 -0.60 -1.36
C LYS A 142 20.05 -0.51 -2.63
N VAL A 143 19.55 -1.63 -3.12
CA VAL A 143 18.71 -1.68 -4.31
C VAL A 143 17.40 -0.92 -4.09
N MET A 144 16.79 -1.12 -2.94
CA MET A 144 15.53 -0.44 -2.57
C MET A 144 15.73 1.08 -2.46
N ALA A 145 16.83 1.51 -1.85
CA ALA A 145 17.18 2.94 -1.76
C ALA A 145 17.40 3.55 -3.15
N ALA A 146 18.11 2.84 -4.03
CA ALA A 146 18.37 3.30 -5.39
C ALA A 146 17.07 3.42 -6.19
N ARG A 147 16.12 2.51 -6.01
CA ARG A 147 14.80 2.56 -6.68
C ARG A 147 14.08 3.86 -6.37
N ARG A 148 14.20 4.36 -5.15
CA ARG A 148 13.56 5.61 -4.74
C ARG A 148 14.20 6.85 -5.32
N GLN A 149 15.48 6.77 -5.68
CA GLN A 149 16.19 7.89 -6.31
C GLN A 149 15.84 8.06 -7.78
N THR A 150 15.37 7.00 -8.45
CA THR A 150 15.08 7.02 -9.89
C THR A 150 13.59 7.21 -10.20
N SER A 151 12.74 7.26 -9.19
CA SER A 151 11.28 7.37 -9.36
C SER A 151 10.75 8.79 -9.16
#